data_b2a2e9c579a759175987b66dcc41b903
#
_entry.id   b2a2e9c579a759175987b66dcc41b903
#
_cell.length_a   1.000
_cell.length_b   1.000
_cell.length_c   1.000
_cell.angle_alpha   90.00
_cell.angle_beta   90.00
_cell.angle_gamma   90.00
#
_symmetry.space_group_name_H-M   'P 1'
#
loop_
_entity.id
_entity.type
_entity.pdbx_description
1 polymer ?
#
loop_
_entity_poly.entity_id
_entity_poly.type
_entity_poly.pdbx_seq_one_letter_code
_entity_poly.pdbx_strand_id
1 'polypeptide(L)'
;MKKTLLTLVLAFCVLAGQGQTSTTASGVNTTELNSKWAQFTQLTEKKQYKQAIDEGVRVSILFTENRQYKEAFATCRQMDALIYTNEQETKKANYPLRYQVTKERLRMYTRLKNAEQCKKQLNQLHTYADQIKSDSLSEDLLFTEANYYQTFGMPDKSLACYKELFRKRSKGKDEKGIEQCYKDMLSYAEQNNNAPLAGAMRKLYTSWQDSIQTVKAAQKLTTLQQKYDENRQLLQEKEDKISTNLFIIIALCILTAILAAALVFLAALLFKHIRQVKS
;
A
#
# COMPACT_ATOMS: atom_id res chain seq x y z
N MET A 1 6.45 -43.93 22.13
CA MET A 1 5.69 -42.65 22.19
C MET A 1 5.32 -42.05 20.80
N LYS A 2 6.05 -42.32 19.70
CA LYS A 2 5.71 -41.79 18.35
C LYS A 2 4.47 -42.42 17.69
N LYS A 3 4.14 -43.68 18.01
CA LYS A 3 2.97 -44.39 17.44
C LYS A 3 1.63 -44.03 18.08
N THR A 4 1.62 -43.56 19.31
CA THR A 4 0.40 -43.18 20.04
C THR A 4 -0.19 -41.84 19.61
N LEU A 5 0.63 -40.92 19.13
CA LEU A 5 0.14 -39.62 18.61
C LEU A 5 -0.57 -39.79 17.25
N LEU A 6 -0.06 -40.70 16.39
CA LEU A 6 -0.65 -40.97 15.07
C LEU A 6 -2.00 -41.71 15.20
N THR A 7 -2.14 -42.59 16.20
CA THR A 7 -3.40 -43.34 16.45
C THR A 7 -4.49 -42.44 17.03
N LEU A 8 -4.14 -41.38 17.79
CA LEU A 8 -5.10 -40.42 18.32
C LEU A 8 -5.68 -39.52 17.22
N VAL A 9 -4.89 -39.20 16.20
CA VAL A 9 -5.33 -38.43 15.02
C VAL A 9 -6.30 -39.27 14.17
N LEU A 10 -6.02 -40.53 13.97
CA LEU A 10 -6.90 -41.45 13.22
C LEU A 10 -8.22 -41.75 13.95
N ALA A 11 -8.20 -41.86 15.28
CA ALA A 11 -9.42 -42.10 16.08
C ALA A 11 -10.38 -40.90 16.04
N PHE A 12 -9.85 -39.66 15.89
CA PHE A 12 -10.71 -38.47 15.79
C PHE A 12 -11.39 -38.34 14.41
N CYS A 13 -10.78 -38.84 13.34
CA CYS A 13 -11.39 -38.88 12.01
C CYS A 13 -12.59 -39.85 11.92
N VAL A 14 -12.56 -40.96 12.67
CA VAL A 14 -13.65 -41.96 12.70
C VAL A 14 -14.85 -41.50 13.53
N LEU A 15 -14.63 -40.70 14.58
CA LEU A 15 -15.70 -40.13 15.40
C LEU A 15 -16.41 -38.93 14.76
N ALA A 16 -15.75 -38.23 13.85
CA ALA A 16 -16.38 -37.15 13.10
C ALA A 16 -17.33 -37.63 11.98
N GLY A 17 -17.25 -38.91 11.61
CA GLY A 17 -18.08 -39.52 10.56
C GLY A 17 -19.42 -40.10 11.02
N GLN A 18 -19.72 -40.16 12.34
CA GLN A 18 -20.95 -40.75 12.89
C GLN A 18 -21.73 -39.78 13.80
N GLY A 19 -21.89 -38.57 13.43
CA GLY A 19 -22.60 -37.55 14.20
C GLY A 19 -23.73 -36.90 13.42
N GLN A 20 -24.91 -37.50 13.45
CA GLN A 20 -26.27 -36.92 13.33
C GLN A 20 -26.50 -35.88 12.23
N THR A 21 -27.30 -36.28 11.25
CA THR A 21 -28.20 -35.45 10.49
C THR A 21 -29.05 -34.58 11.42
N SER A 22 -28.65 -33.33 11.65
CA SER A 22 -29.56 -32.28 12.07
C SER A 22 -29.49 -31.19 11.00
N THR A 23 -30.57 -31.10 10.28
CA THR A 23 -30.99 -30.11 9.31
C THR A 23 -30.84 -28.66 9.83
N THR A 24 -30.47 -27.78 8.89
CA THR A 24 -30.63 -26.34 8.88
C THR A 24 -29.62 -25.48 9.62
N ALA A 25 -28.63 -24.95 8.86
CA ALA A 25 -28.33 -23.53 8.67
C ALA A 25 -27.01 -23.33 7.94
N SER A 26 -27.06 -22.56 6.85
CA SER A 26 -25.94 -22.04 6.03
C SER A 26 -24.99 -23.09 5.46
N GLY A 27 -25.14 -23.33 4.16
CA GLY A 27 -24.34 -24.26 3.38
C GLY A 27 -22.86 -23.85 3.28
N VAL A 28 -22.09 -24.12 4.29
CA VAL A 28 -20.65 -24.20 4.12
C VAL A 28 -20.33 -25.54 3.50
N ASN A 29 -19.58 -25.47 2.42
CA ASN A 29 -19.19 -26.60 1.58
C ASN A 29 -18.35 -27.60 2.42
N THR A 30 -19.02 -28.60 3.01
CA THR A 30 -18.34 -29.70 3.77
C THR A 30 -17.25 -30.34 2.91
N THR A 31 -17.41 -30.34 1.59
CA THR A 31 -16.43 -30.81 0.62
C THR A 31 -15.15 -30.01 0.66
N GLU A 32 -15.25 -28.67 0.74
CA GLU A 32 -14.09 -27.78 0.86
C GLU A 32 -13.35 -27.99 2.17
N LEU A 33 -14.05 -28.06 3.30
CA LEU A 33 -13.47 -28.31 4.60
C LEU A 33 -12.72 -29.65 4.62
N ASN A 34 -13.33 -30.72 4.10
CA ASN A 34 -12.69 -32.05 4.03
C ASN A 34 -11.45 -32.05 3.14
N SER A 35 -11.51 -31.35 1.98
CA SER A 35 -10.37 -31.20 1.08
C SER A 35 -9.20 -30.46 1.75
N LYS A 36 -9.49 -29.34 2.41
CA LYS A 36 -8.48 -28.54 3.13
C LYS A 36 -7.89 -29.28 4.33
N TRP A 37 -8.71 -30.03 5.05
CA TRP A 37 -8.25 -30.89 6.13
C TRP A 37 -7.31 -31.98 5.63
N ALA A 38 -7.66 -32.67 4.55
CA ALA A 38 -6.81 -33.70 3.95
C ALA A 38 -5.46 -33.09 3.48
N GLN A 39 -5.49 -31.91 2.89
CA GLN A 39 -4.28 -31.19 2.48
C GLN A 39 -3.41 -30.80 3.69
N PHE A 40 -4.00 -30.28 4.75
CA PHE A 40 -3.30 -29.99 6.01
C PHE A 40 -2.61 -31.23 6.57
N THR A 41 -3.32 -32.37 6.63
CA THR A 41 -2.77 -33.65 7.11
C THR A 41 -1.61 -34.12 6.25
N GLN A 42 -1.75 -34.12 4.92
CA GLN A 42 -0.69 -34.50 3.99
C GLN A 42 0.57 -33.64 4.11
N LEU A 43 0.41 -32.32 4.25
CA LEU A 43 1.53 -31.39 4.42
C LEU A 43 2.23 -31.62 5.77
N THR A 44 1.47 -31.96 6.80
CA THR A 44 1.98 -32.30 8.14
C THR A 44 2.85 -33.56 8.08
N GLU A 45 2.39 -34.63 7.41
CA GLU A 45 3.12 -35.88 7.23
C GLU A 45 4.43 -35.65 6.44
N LYS A 46 4.39 -34.79 5.43
CA LYS A 46 5.57 -34.38 4.62
C LYS A 46 6.51 -33.42 5.34
N LYS A 47 6.21 -32.99 6.56
CA LYS A 47 6.96 -31.99 7.33
C LYS A 47 7.14 -30.65 6.60
N GLN A 48 6.20 -30.30 5.74
CA GLN A 48 6.14 -29.02 5.06
C GLN A 48 5.52 -27.96 5.99
N TYR A 49 6.22 -27.65 7.09
CA TYR A 49 5.69 -26.92 8.23
C TYR A 49 4.98 -25.60 7.87
N LYS A 50 5.60 -24.75 7.03
CA LYS A 50 4.99 -23.47 6.64
C LYS A 50 3.68 -23.68 5.89
N GLN A 51 3.69 -24.54 4.87
CA GLN A 51 2.49 -24.82 4.07
C GLN A 51 1.40 -25.51 4.91
N ALA A 52 1.79 -26.43 5.82
CA ALA A 52 0.86 -27.04 6.76
C ALA A 52 0.20 -25.99 7.66
N ILE A 53 0.94 -25.02 8.20
CA ILE A 53 0.37 -23.94 9.01
C ILE A 53 -0.56 -23.07 8.18
N ASP A 54 -0.18 -22.71 6.95
CA ASP A 54 -1.03 -21.90 6.04
C ASP A 54 -2.37 -22.62 5.78
N GLU A 55 -2.37 -23.93 5.50
CA GLU A 55 -3.60 -24.69 5.33
C GLU A 55 -4.36 -24.93 6.65
N GLY A 56 -3.66 -25.15 7.76
CA GLY A 56 -4.26 -25.26 9.09
C GLY A 56 -5.03 -23.98 9.49
N VAL A 57 -4.51 -22.80 9.13
CA VAL A 57 -5.21 -21.52 9.32
C VAL A 57 -6.48 -21.48 8.48
N ARG A 58 -6.45 -21.90 7.22
CA ARG A 58 -7.66 -21.95 6.37
C ARG A 58 -8.72 -22.89 6.93
N VAL A 59 -8.31 -24.07 7.39
CA VAL A 59 -9.19 -25.05 8.07
C VAL A 59 -9.79 -24.43 9.34
N SER A 60 -8.98 -23.77 10.16
CA SER A 60 -9.46 -23.10 11.38
C SER A 60 -10.46 -21.98 11.06
N ILE A 61 -10.26 -21.25 9.97
CA ILE A 61 -11.20 -20.24 9.46
C ILE A 61 -12.55 -20.88 9.11
N LEU A 62 -12.54 -21.95 8.32
CA LEU A 62 -13.75 -22.67 7.93
C LEU A 62 -14.52 -23.23 9.13
N PHE A 63 -13.82 -23.84 10.10
CA PHE A 63 -14.44 -24.27 11.35
C PHE A 63 -15.08 -23.10 12.12
N THR A 64 -14.36 -21.95 12.18
CA THR A 64 -14.87 -20.76 12.89
C THR A 64 -16.10 -20.17 12.21
N GLU A 65 -16.15 -20.17 10.90
CA GLU A 65 -17.31 -19.72 10.11
C GLU A 65 -18.53 -20.62 10.32
N ASN A 66 -18.28 -21.91 10.49
CA ASN A 66 -19.30 -22.90 10.85
C ASN A 66 -19.66 -22.92 12.33
N ARG A 67 -19.13 -22.01 13.15
CA ARG A 67 -19.29 -21.98 14.62
C ARG A 67 -18.77 -23.23 15.34
N GLN A 68 -17.92 -24.02 14.68
CA GLN A 68 -17.25 -25.19 15.23
C GLN A 68 -15.96 -24.78 15.96
N TYR A 69 -16.11 -23.99 17.02
CA TYR A 69 -14.98 -23.39 17.73
C TYR A 69 -14.07 -24.42 18.39
N LYS A 70 -14.63 -25.53 18.86
CA LYS A 70 -13.85 -26.61 19.49
C LYS A 70 -12.84 -27.22 18.51
N GLU A 71 -13.27 -27.45 17.29
CA GLU A 71 -12.47 -27.97 16.17
C GLU A 71 -11.43 -26.95 15.72
N ALA A 72 -11.84 -25.69 15.60
CA ALA A 72 -10.94 -24.59 15.26
C ALA A 72 -9.78 -24.44 16.27
N PHE A 73 -10.09 -24.48 17.58
CA PHE A 73 -9.06 -24.45 18.62
C PHE A 73 -8.20 -25.72 18.64
N ALA A 74 -8.78 -26.89 18.32
CA ALA A 74 -8.02 -28.13 18.19
C ALA A 74 -7.01 -28.04 17.03
N THR A 75 -7.41 -27.47 15.90
CA THR A 75 -6.52 -27.18 14.76
C THR A 75 -5.38 -26.24 15.17
N CYS A 76 -5.66 -25.17 15.93
CA CYS A 76 -4.60 -24.30 16.44
C CYS A 76 -3.61 -25.02 17.34
N ARG A 77 -4.07 -25.94 18.20
CA ARG A 77 -3.16 -26.76 19.04
C ARG A 77 -2.28 -27.69 18.19
N GLN A 78 -2.80 -28.25 17.10
CA GLN A 78 -1.99 -29.05 16.18
C GLN A 78 -0.94 -28.21 15.47
N MET A 79 -1.30 -26.99 15.01
CA MET A 79 -0.35 -26.05 14.44
C MET A 79 0.76 -25.66 15.43
N ASP A 80 0.43 -25.45 16.73
CA ASP A 80 1.45 -25.20 17.75
C ASP A 80 2.41 -26.37 17.92
N ALA A 81 1.90 -27.61 17.91
CA ALA A 81 2.76 -28.78 17.99
C ALA A 81 3.69 -28.92 16.78
N LEU A 82 3.22 -28.54 15.57
CA LEU A 82 4.04 -28.49 14.36
C LEU A 82 5.13 -27.41 14.44
N ILE A 83 4.78 -26.21 14.92
CA ILE A 83 5.74 -25.14 15.13
C ILE A 83 6.81 -25.58 16.13
N TYR A 84 6.40 -26.17 17.26
CA TYR A 84 7.35 -26.68 18.25
C TYR A 84 8.29 -27.73 17.65
N THR A 85 7.78 -28.67 16.87
CA THR A 85 8.60 -29.69 16.18
C THR A 85 9.60 -29.04 15.22
N ASN A 86 9.15 -28.09 14.39
CA ASN A 86 10.02 -27.33 13.49
C ASN A 86 11.13 -26.61 14.25
N GLU A 87 10.80 -25.95 15.36
CA GLU A 87 11.78 -25.25 16.18
C GLU A 87 12.80 -26.18 16.86
N GLN A 88 12.39 -27.38 17.24
CA GLN A 88 13.29 -28.39 17.77
C GLN A 88 14.25 -28.92 16.67
N GLU A 89 13.76 -29.12 15.47
CA GLU A 89 14.58 -29.57 14.34
C GLU A 89 15.57 -28.47 13.86
N THR A 90 15.10 -27.23 13.77
CA THR A 90 15.90 -26.09 13.27
C THR A 90 16.74 -25.40 14.35
N LYS A 91 16.49 -25.69 15.64
CA LYS A 91 17.08 -25.00 16.81
C LYS A 91 16.86 -23.49 16.79
N LYS A 92 15.80 -23.01 16.14
CA LYS A 92 15.47 -21.60 15.96
C LYS A 92 13.99 -21.37 16.17
N ALA A 93 13.65 -20.31 16.95
CA ALA A 93 12.27 -19.87 17.11
C ALA A 93 11.67 -19.35 15.78
N ASN A 94 10.45 -19.78 15.48
CA ASN A 94 9.74 -19.39 14.26
C ASN A 94 8.62 -18.38 14.58
N TYR A 95 9.01 -17.14 14.89
CA TYR A 95 8.08 -16.08 15.24
C TYR A 95 7.01 -15.81 14.17
N PRO A 96 7.30 -15.83 12.85
CA PRO A 96 6.26 -15.66 11.83
C PRO A 96 5.14 -16.68 11.92
N LEU A 97 5.44 -17.96 12.09
CA LEU A 97 4.42 -18.99 12.24
C LEU A 97 3.66 -18.86 13.57
N ARG A 98 4.37 -18.53 14.65
CA ARG A 98 3.73 -18.24 15.95
C ARG A 98 2.76 -17.08 15.86
N TYR A 99 3.15 -16.00 15.17
CA TYR A 99 2.30 -14.83 14.94
C TYR A 99 1.02 -15.25 14.22
N GLN A 100 1.13 -15.99 13.13
CA GLN A 100 0.01 -16.44 12.30
C GLN A 100 -1.02 -17.24 13.11
N VAL A 101 -0.59 -18.23 13.87
CA VAL A 101 -1.50 -19.06 14.71
C VAL A 101 -2.11 -18.26 15.86
N THR A 102 -1.34 -17.35 16.46
CA THR A 102 -1.84 -16.48 17.54
C THR A 102 -2.89 -15.49 17.03
N LYS A 103 -2.70 -14.95 15.84
CA LYS A 103 -3.69 -14.08 15.17
C LYS A 103 -5.00 -14.83 14.93
N GLU A 104 -4.92 -16.08 14.51
CA GLU A 104 -6.11 -16.92 14.30
C GLU A 104 -6.86 -17.18 15.62
N ARG A 105 -6.14 -17.46 16.72
CA ARG A 105 -6.78 -17.55 18.05
C ARG A 105 -7.43 -16.24 18.49
N LEU A 106 -6.78 -15.11 18.25
CA LEU A 106 -7.35 -13.80 18.53
C LEU A 106 -8.67 -13.62 17.77
N ARG A 107 -8.72 -13.99 16.49
CA ARG A 107 -9.94 -13.93 15.67
C ARG A 107 -11.08 -14.77 16.28
N MET A 108 -10.79 -15.99 16.70
CA MET A 108 -11.78 -16.85 17.36
C MET A 108 -12.29 -16.27 18.68
N TYR A 109 -11.37 -15.82 19.56
CA TYR A 109 -11.76 -15.21 20.84
C TYR A 109 -12.52 -13.90 20.64
N THR A 110 -12.23 -13.14 19.59
CA THR A 110 -12.97 -11.94 19.21
C THR A 110 -14.42 -12.27 18.85
N ARG A 111 -14.63 -13.32 18.05
CA ARG A 111 -15.99 -13.81 17.72
C ARG A 111 -16.75 -14.31 18.96
N LEU A 112 -16.05 -14.95 19.89
CA LEU A 112 -16.60 -15.40 21.17
C LEU A 112 -16.76 -14.25 22.19
N LYS A 113 -16.35 -13.03 21.86
CA LYS A 113 -16.35 -11.84 22.73
C LYS A 113 -15.62 -12.07 24.07
N ASN A 114 -14.57 -12.89 24.07
CA ASN A 114 -13.74 -13.14 25.25
C ASN A 114 -12.62 -12.10 25.32
N ALA A 115 -12.89 -10.97 25.98
CA ALA A 115 -11.98 -9.82 26.06
C ALA A 115 -10.64 -10.16 26.72
N GLU A 116 -10.66 -11.01 27.78
CA GLU A 116 -9.44 -11.40 28.49
C GLU A 116 -8.48 -12.19 27.60
N GLN A 117 -9.00 -13.23 26.94
CA GLN A 117 -8.19 -14.04 26.04
C GLN A 117 -7.75 -13.24 24.81
N CYS A 118 -8.60 -12.35 24.27
CA CYS A 118 -8.19 -11.43 23.20
C CYS A 118 -7.01 -10.58 23.62
N LYS A 119 -7.05 -9.96 24.79
CA LYS A 119 -5.94 -9.13 25.32
C LYS A 119 -4.64 -9.93 25.44
N LYS A 120 -4.74 -11.20 25.93
CA LYS A 120 -3.58 -12.09 26.03
C LYS A 120 -2.98 -12.40 24.67
N GLN A 121 -3.81 -12.75 23.68
CA GLN A 121 -3.33 -13.03 22.31
C GLN A 121 -2.73 -11.77 21.68
N LEU A 122 -3.34 -10.61 21.86
CA LEU A 122 -2.86 -9.35 21.30
C LEU A 122 -1.46 -9.00 21.85
N ASN A 123 -1.24 -9.15 23.15
CA ASN A 123 0.08 -8.94 23.77
C ASN A 123 1.14 -9.89 23.17
N GLN A 124 0.75 -11.15 22.90
CA GLN A 124 1.66 -12.09 22.25
C GLN A 124 1.99 -11.69 20.80
N LEU A 125 0.99 -11.18 20.05
CA LEU A 125 1.22 -10.68 18.69
C LEU A 125 2.21 -9.52 18.67
N HIS A 126 2.12 -8.57 19.63
CA HIS A 126 3.11 -7.50 19.80
C HIS A 126 4.51 -8.07 20.03
N THR A 127 4.63 -8.99 20.99
CA THR A 127 5.92 -9.63 21.29
C THR A 127 6.53 -10.28 20.04
N TYR A 128 5.74 -10.98 19.22
CA TYR A 128 6.24 -11.62 18.00
C TYR A 128 6.57 -10.59 16.91
N ALA A 129 5.75 -9.55 16.75
CA ALA A 129 6.00 -8.49 15.78
C ALA A 129 7.32 -7.75 16.06
N ASP A 130 7.63 -7.49 17.34
CA ASP A 130 8.89 -6.87 17.78
C ASP A 130 10.11 -7.74 17.46
N GLN A 131 9.97 -9.07 17.46
CA GLN A 131 11.03 -10.00 17.06
C GLN A 131 11.22 -10.08 15.54
N ILE A 132 10.15 -9.94 14.78
CA ILE A 132 10.18 -10.07 13.31
C ILE A 132 10.65 -8.77 12.64
N LYS A 133 10.29 -7.60 13.18
CA LYS A 133 10.64 -6.25 12.68
C LYS A 133 10.31 -6.03 11.21
N SER A 134 9.13 -6.43 10.79
CA SER A 134 8.63 -6.25 9.42
C SER A 134 7.58 -5.15 9.36
N ASP A 135 7.71 -4.22 8.39
CA ASP A 135 6.73 -3.15 8.18
C ASP A 135 5.36 -3.70 7.81
N SER A 136 5.31 -4.69 6.93
CA SER A 136 4.07 -5.37 6.54
C SER A 136 3.36 -6.01 7.74
N LEU A 137 4.12 -6.63 8.65
CA LEU A 137 3.56 -7.24 9.86
C LEU A 137 3.07 -6.18 10.85
N SER A 138 3.77 -5.06 10.94
CA SER A 138 3.35 -3.93 11.76
C SER A 138 2.04 -3.31 11.28
N GLU A 139 1.81 -3.25 9.96
CA GLU A 139 0.54 -2.83 9.39
C GLU A 139 -0.58 -3.84 9.67
N ASP A 140 -0.29 -5.13 9.50
CA ASP A 140 -1.23 -6.21 9.83
C ASP A 140 -1.63 -6.21 11.31
N LEU A 141 -0.68 -5.93 12.20
CA LEU A 141 -0.94 -5.81 13.64
C LEU A 141 -1.86 -4.62 13.95
N LEU A 142 -1.59 -3.44 13.38
CA LEU A 142 -2.46 -2.27 13.54
C LEU A 142 -3.89 -2.53 13.07
N PHE A 143 -4.04 -3.22 11.94
CA PHE A 143 -5.37 -3.60 11.44
C PHE A 143 -6.06 -4.60 12.38
N THR A 144 -5.33 -5.56 12.90
CA THR A 144 -5.82 -6.56 13.86
C THR A 144 -6.25 -5.91 15.19
N GLU A 145 -5.48 -4.94 15.69
CA GLU A 145 -5.81 -4.14 16.87
C GLU A 145 -7.06 -3.28 16.67
N ALA A 146 -7.15 -2.62 15.50
CA ALA A 146 -8.31 -1.82 15.16
C ALA A 146 -9.60 -2.65 15.22
N ASN A 147 -9.58 -3.86 14.68
CA ASN A 147 -10.69 -4.80 14.71
C ASN A 147 -11.04 -5.25 16.15
N TYR A 148 -10.03 -5.51 16.95
CA TYR A 148 -10.20 -5.83 18.36
C TYR A 148 -10.89 -4.68 19.10
N TYR A 149 -10.34 -3.46 19.02
CA TYR A 149 -10.90 -2.29 19.70
C TYR A 149 -12.33 -1.99 19.26
N GLN A 150 -12.61 -2.17 17.99
CA GLN A 150 -13.97 -1.99 17.47
C GLN A 150 -14.96 -3.00 18.05
N THR A 151 -14.57 -4.29 18.07
CA THR A 151 -15.44 -5.37 18.58
C THR A 151 -15.80 -5.19 20.05
N PHE A 152 -14.89 -4.58 20.82
CA PHE A 152 -15.07 -4.34 22.26
C PHE A 152 -15.53 -2.91 22.60
N GLY A 153 -16.06 -2.17 21.61
CA GLY A 153 -16.70 -0.87 21.84
C GLY A 153 -15.73 0.26 22.20
N MET A 154 -14.50 0.20 21.68
CA MET A 154 -13.45 1.22 21.88
C MET A 154 -13.16 1.94 20.54
N PRO A 155 -14.11 2.71 19.96
CA PRO A 155 -13.99 3.29 18.62
C PRO A 155 -12.83 4.28 18.49
N ASP A 156 -12.52 5.05 19.54
CA ASP A 156 -11.41 6.00 19.50
C ASP A 156 -10.05 5.31 19.36
N LYS A 157 -9.86 4.17 20.04
CA LYS A 157 -8.64 3.36 19.90
C LYS A 157 -8.55 2.71 18.53
N SER A 158 -9.66 2.20 18.02
CA SER A 158 -9.75 1.66 16.66
C SER A 158 -9.36 2.73 15.63
N LEU A 159 -9.93 3.93 15.76
CA LEU A 159 -9.60 5.07 14.89
C LEU A 159 -8.12 5.48 15.00
N ALA A 160 -7.53 5.43 16.18
CA ALA A 160 -6.11 5.72 16.38
C ALA A 160 -5.21 4.73 15.62
N CYS A 161 -5.52 3.42 15.67
CA CYS A 161 -4.81 2.39 14.90
C CYS A 161 -4.91 2.65 13.39
N TYR A 162 -6.08 3.01 12.89
CA TYR A 162 -6.26 3.34 11.48
C TYR A 162 -5.49 4.60 11.07
N LYS A 163 -5.50 5.66 11.88
CA LYS A 163 -4.69 6.88 11.61
C LYS A 163 -3.20 6.56 11.54
N GLU A 164 -2.69 5.71 12.41
CA GLU A 164 -1.29 5.30 12.39
C GLU A 164 -0.97 4.44 11.16
N LEU A 165 -1.87 3.56 10.75
CA LEU A 165 -1.75 2.78 9.52
C LEU A 165 -1.64 3.72 8.29
N PHE A 166 -2.49 4.75 8.23
CA PHE A 166 -2.40 5.77 7.18
C PHE A 166 -1.08 6.52 7.20
N ARG A 167 -0.66 6.94 8.41
CA ARG A 167 0.61 7.64 8.57
C ARG A 167 1.79 6.81 8.05
N LYS A 168 1.78 5.50 8.28
CA LYS A 168 2.81 4.58 7.76
C LYS A 168 2.76 4.49 6.23
N ARG A 169 1.60 4.27 5.66
CA ARG A 169 1.43 4.14 4.20
C ARG A 169 1.70 5.46 3.46
N SER A 170 1.30 6.61 4.03
CA SER A 170 1.56 7.93 3.43
C SER A 170 3.04 8.29 3.38
N LYS A 171 3.87 7.80 4.31
CA LYS A 171 5.32 7.98 4.27
C LYS A 171 5.95 7.38 3.02
N GLY A 172 5.41 6.27 2.50
CA GLY A 172 5.84 5.63 1.26
C GLY A 172 5.44 6.36 -0.03
N LYS A 173 4.68 7.48 0.06
CA LYS A 173 4.13 8.22 -1.09
C LYS A 173 3.30 7.35 -2.06
N ASP A 174 2.78 6.24 -1.61
CA ASP A 174 1.90 5.38 -2.38
C ASP A 174 0.45 5.86 -2.28
N GLU A 175 0.06 6.80 -3.17
CA GLU A 175 -1.30 7.34 -3.23
C GLU A 175 -2.35 6.24 -3.43
N LYS A 176 -2.06 5.25 -4.26
CA LYS A 176 -3.00 4.15 -4.55
C LYS A 176 -3.21 3.25 -3.34
N GLY A 177 -2.13 2.93 -2.62
CA GLY A 177 -2.20 2.15 -1.39
C GLY A 177 -2.96 2.87 -0.29
N ILE A 178 -2.80 4.20 -0.18
CA ILE A 178 -3.57 5.04 0.75
C ILE A 178 -5.06 5.03 0.38
N GLU A 179 -5.38 5.25 -0.89
CA GLU A 179 -6.77 5.23 -1.38
C GLU A 179 -7.43 3.87 -1.12
N GLN A 180 -6.74 2.77 -1.41
CA GLN A 180 -7.26 1.43 -1.16
C GLN A 180 -7.50 1.19 0.34
N CYS A 181 -6.59 1.64 1.20
CA CYS A 181 -6.75 1.55 2.64
C CYS A 181 -8.00 2.28 3.15
N TYR A 182 -8.30 3.48 2.62
CA TYR A 182 -9.54 4.19 2.95
C TYR A 182 -10.78 3.41 2.51
N LYS A 183 -10.77 2.88 1.29
CA LYS A 183 -11.88 2.08 0.75
C LYS A 183 -12.14 0.83 1.58
N ASP A 184 -11.08 0.10 1.94
CA ASP A 184 -11.18 -1.12 2.74
C ASP A 184 -11.78 -0.82 4.12
N MET A 185 -11.36 0.27 4.76
CA MET A 185 -11.88 0.66 6.06
C MET A 185 -13.31 1.16 6.01
N LEU A 186 -13.65 1.92 4.99
CA LEU A 186 -15.03 2.36 4.80
C LEU A 186 -15.94 1.15 4.59
N SER A 187 -15.55 0.23 3.71
CA SER A 187 -16.27 -1.03 3.47
C SER A 187 -16.42 -1.85 4.75
N TYR A 188 -15.34 -1.97 5.52
CA TYR A 188 -15.39 -2.65 6.81
C TYR A 188 -16.37 -1.99 7.80
N ALA A 189 -16.34 -0.66 7.91
CA ALA A 189 -17.23 0.08 8.78
C ALA A 189 -18.72 -0.08 8.37
N GLU A 190 -18.99 -0.09 7.07
CA GLU A 190 -20.33 -0.28 6.51
C GLU A 190 -20.84 -1.71 6.71
N GLN A 191 -20.01 -2.73 6.45
CA GLN A 191 -20.36 -4.14 6.68
C GLN A 191 -20.69 -4.45 8.15
N ASN A 192 -20.06 -3.72 9.08
CA ASN A 192 -20.32 -3.88 10.51
C ASN A 192 -21.38 -2.90 11.06
N ASN A 193 -22.10 -2.19 10.20
CA ASN A 193 -23.12 -1.17 10.56
C ASN A 193 -22.58 -0.13 11.57
N ASN A 194 -21.27 0.21 11.47
CA ASN A 194 -20.62 1.19 12.31
C ASN A 194 -20.67 2.59 11.68
N ALA A 195 -21.84 3.25 11.75
CA ALA A 195 -22.03 4.56 11.18
C ALA A 195 -21.07 5.64 11.71
N PRO A 196 -20.71 5.71 13.02
CA PRO A 196 -19.71 6.65 13.52
C PRO A 196 -18.32 6.45 12.88
N LEU A 197 -17.86 5.20 12.75
CA LEU A 197 -16.57 4.89 12.12
C LEU A 197 -16.61 5.21 10.61
N ALA A 198 -17.68 4.85 9.92
CA ALA A 198 -17.87 5.17 8.50
C ALA A 198 -17.84 6.69 8.25
N GLY A 199 -18.51 7.48 9.09
CA GLY A 199 -18.48 8.94 9.03
C GLY A 199 -17.09 9.52 9.26
N ALA A 200 -16.35 9.01 10.27
CA ALA A 200 -14.98 9.42 10.55
C ALA A 200 -14.02 9.08 9.37
N MET A 201 -14.18 7.89 8.79
CA MET A 201 -13.38 7.46 7.64
C MET A 201 -13.65 8.31 6.40
N ARG A 202 -14.92 8.60 6.08
CA ARG A 202 -15.27 9.51 4.97
C ARG A 202 -14.63 10.88 5.15
N LYS A 203 -14.72 11.46 6.34
CA LYS A 203 -14.13 12.76 6.65
C LYS A 203 -12.60 12.76 6.47
N LEU A 204 -11.91 11.72 6.95
CA LEU A 204 -10.47 11.57 6.76
C LEU A 204 -10.10 11.41 5.27
N TYR A 205 -10.84 10.60 4.53
CA TYR A 205 -10.61 10.39 3.10
C TYR A 205 -10.80 11.69 2.29
N THR A 206 -11.90 12.42 2.53
CA THR A 206 -12.14 13.70 1.87
C THR A 206 -11.03 14.70 2.18
N SER A 207 -10.63 14.84 3.45
CA SER A 207 -9.54 15.72 3.84
C SER A 207 -8.21 15.35 3.17
N TRP A 208 -7.92 14.06 3.03
CA TRP A 208 -6.74 13.59 2.31
C TRP A 208 -6.82 13.90 0.81
N GLN A 209 -7.96 13.64 0.16
CA GLN A 209 -8.18 13.97 -1.26
C GLN A 209 -7.99 15.46 -1.53
N ASP A 210 -8.58 16.33 -0.70
CA ASP A 210 -8.45 17.78 -0.83
C ASP A 210 -6.98 18.21 -0.71
N SER A 211 -6.24 17.61 0.23
CA SER A 211 -4.79 17.86 0.39
C SER A 211 -4.00 17.48 -0.85
N ILE A 212 -4.25 16.30 -1.43
CA ILE A 212 -3.56 15.83 -2.64
C ILE A 212 -3.92 16.70 -3.85
N GLN A 213 -5.19 17.08 -4.02
CA GLN A 213 -5.62 17.96 -5.11
C GLN A 213 -4.97 19.32 -4.99
N THR A 214 -4.87 19.89 -3.79
CA THR A 214 -4.20 21.17 -3.53
C THR A 214 -2.72 21.10 -3.92
N VAL A 215 -2.02 20.05 -3.53
CA VAL A 215 -0.60 19.85 -3.91
C VAL A 215 -0.42 19.73 -5.42
N LYS A 216 -1.28 18.93 -6.08
CA LYS A 216 -1.24 18.78 -7.55
C LYS A 216 -1.56 20.07 -8.28
N ALA A 217 -2.51 20.86 -7.80
CA ALA A 217 -2.83 22.17 -8.35
C ALA A 217 -1.66 23.16 -8.21
N ALA A 218 -1.01 23.18 -7.04
CA ALA A 218 0.18 24.01 -6.80
C ALA A 218 1.34 23.61 -7.73
N GLN A 219 1.60 22.33 -7.90
CA GLN A 219 2.64 21.83 -8.82
C GLN A 219 2.34 22.23 -10.27
N LYS A 220 1.07 22.10 -10.71
CA LYS A 220 0.65 22.51 -12.06
C LYS A 220 0.84 24.01 -12.27
N LEU A 221 0.52 24.83 -11.27
CA LEU A 221 0.71 26.28 -11.32
C LEU A 221 2.20 26.63 -11.48
N THR A 222 3.08 26.00 -10.67
CA THR A 222 4.54 26.20 -10.77
C THR A 222 5.05 25.82 -12.16
N THR A 223 4.60 24.69 -12.72
CA THR A 223 5.00 24.27 -14.07
C THR A 223 4.52 25.27 -15.14
N LEU A 224 3.32 25.84 -14.99
CA LEU A 224 2.80 26.84 -15.90
C LEU A 224 3.59 28.14 -15.80
N GLN A 225 3.97 28.59 -14.60
CA GLN A 225 4.82 29.75 -14.40
C GLN A 225 6.19 29.56 -15.05
N GLN A 226 6.83 28.41 -14.86
CA GLN A 226 8.11 28.11 -15.52
C GLN A 226 8.01 28.22 -17.04
N LYS A 227 6.98 27.60 -17.64
CA LYS A 227 6.74 27.68 -19.09
C LYS A 227 6.49 29.11 -19.56
N TYR A 228 5.78 29.91 -18.77
CA TYR A 228 5.55 31.32 -19.07
C TYR A 228 6.86 32.10 -19.06
N ASP A 229 7.70 31.91 -18.05
CA ASP A 229 8.99 32.57 -17.93
C ASP A 229 9.95 32.15 -19.06
N GLU A 230 9.99 30.89 -19.42
CA GLU A 230 10.75 30.37 -20.58
C GLU A 230 10.28 31.03 -21.89
N ASN A 231 8.97 31.11 -22.13
CA ASN A 231 8.42 31.76 -23.31
C ASN A 231 8.72 33.24 -23.34
N ARG A 232 8.68 33.92 -22.20
CA ARG A 232 9.03 35.35 -22.07
C ARG A 232 10.51 35.60 -22.40
N GLN A 233 11.40 34.75 -21.90
CA GLN A 233 12.84 34.82 -22.23
C GLN A 233 13.07 34.61 -23.73
N LEU A 234 12.42 33.62 -24.34
CA LEU A 234 12.51 33.38 -25.79
C LEU A 234 12.00 34.55 -26.61
N LEU A 235 10.96 35.25 -26.17
CA LEU A 235 10.46 36.47 -26.83
C LEU A 235 11.47 37.61 -26.71
N GLN A 236 12.04 37.84 -25.54
CA GLN A 236 13.08 38.83 -25.34
C GLN A 236 14.32 38.58 -26.21
N GLU A 237 14.80 37.31 -26.25
CA GLU A 237 15.92 36.95 -27.14
C GLU A 237 15.61 37.23 -28.63
N LYS A 238 14.37 37.00 -29.07
CA LYS A 238 13.95 37.27 -30.44
C LYS A 238 13.90 38.79 -30.70
N GLU A 239 13.35 39.57 -29.77
CA GLU A 239 13.31 41.03 -29.86
C GLU A 239 14.71 41.62 -29.90
N ASP A 240 15.63 41.14 -29.05
CA ASP A 240 17.04 41.57 -29.06
C ASP A 240 17.75 41.25 -30.37
N LYS A 241 17.51 40.04 -30.92
CA LYS A 241 18.04 39.66 -32.24
C LYS A 241 17.48 40.52 -33.37
N ILE A 242 16.18 40.83 -33.34
CA ILE A 242 15.55 41.71 -34.34
C ILE A 242 16.13 43.13 -34.22
N SER A 243 16.25 43.66 -33.02
CA SER A 243 16.84 44.98 -32.77
C SER A 243 18.30 45.07 -33.26
N THR A 244 19.11 44.02 -32.93
CA THR A 244 20.51 43.95 -33.40
C THR A 244 20.60 43.85 -34.92
N ASN A 245 19.77 43.06 -35.57
CA ASN A 245 19.74 42.96 -37.04
C ASN A 245 19.30 44.27 -37.69
N LEU A 246 18.29 44.96 -37.14
CA LEU A 246 17.86 46.26 -37.60
C LEU A 246 18.99 47.29 -37.50
N PHE A 247 19.74 47.32 -36.38
CA PHE A 247 20.89 48.22 -36.22
C PHE A 247 21.98 47.94 -37.26
N ILE A 248 22.29 46.66 -37.55
CA ILE A 248 23.26 46.29 -38.58
C ILE A 248 22.80 46.76 -39.98
N ILE A 249 21.52 46.60 -40.31
CA ILE A 249 20.96 47.05 -41.58
C ILE A 249 21.08 48.58 -41.73
N ILE A 250 20.72 49.32 -40.67
CA ILE A 250 20.83 50.78 -40.67
C ILE A 250 22.30 51.22 -40.86
N ALA A 251 23.24 50.59 -40.15
CA ALA A 251 24.67 50.89 -40.27
C ALA A 251 25.19 50.58 -41.67
N LEU A 252 24.78 49.50 -42.32
CA LEU A 252 25.11 49.17 -43.71
C LEU A 252 24.53 50.20 -44.70
N CYS A 253 23.29 50.63 -44.50
CA CYS A 253 22.68 51.69 -45.32
C CYS A 253 23.44 53.03 -45.25
N ILE A 254 23.87 53.43 -44.05
CA ILE A 254 24.68 54.60 -43.83
C ILE A 254 26.04 54.47 -44.56
N LEU A 255 26.70 53.33 -44.40
CA LEU A 255 27.99 53.04 -45.03
C LEU A 255 27.90 53.14 -46.57
N THR A 256 26.86 52.50 -47.14
CA THR A 256 26.64 52.57 -48.61
C THR A 256 26.34 53.94 -49.09
N ALA A 257 25.60 54.81 -48.38
CA ALA A 257 25.34 56.16 -48.70
C ALA A 257 26.64 57.05 -48.67
N ILE A 258 27.51 56.85 -47.70
CA ILE A 258 28.81 57.49 -47.60
C ILE A 258 29.73 57.10 -48.79
N LEU A 259 29.77 55.81 -49.13
CA LEU A 259 30.54 55.33 -50.28
C LEU A 259 30.02 55.89 -51.60
N ALA A 260 28.72 55.95 -51.79
CA ALA A 260 28.12 56.58 -52.97
C ALA A 260 28.45 58.07 -53.08
N ALA A 261 28.37 58.81 -51.97
CA ALA A 261 28.78 60.26 -51.94
C ALA A 261 30.26 60.42 -52.26
N ALA A 262 31.13 59.56 -51.71
CA ALA A 262 32.58 59.60 -52.03
C ALA A 262 32.86 59.30 -53.52
N LEU A 263 32.16 58.39 -54.14
CA LEU A 263 32.31 58.14 -55.59
C LEU A 263 31.84 59.30 -56.45
N VAL A 264 30.72 59.94 -56.10
CA VAL A 264 30.25 61.14 -56.81
C VAL A 264 31.27 62.25 -56.67
N PHE A 265 31.84 62.49 -55.49
CA PHE A 265 32.88 63.49 -55.25
C PHE A 265 34.16 63.21 -56.07
N LEU A 266 34.63 61.98 -56.11
CA LEU A 266 35.76 61.54 -56.91
C LEU A 266 35.50 61.75 -58.41
N ALA A 267 34.32 61.43 -58.89
CA ALA A 267 33.91 61.62 -60.28
C ALA A 267 33.92 63.17 -60.65
N ALA A 268 33.42 64.00 -59.71
CA ALA A 268 33.46 65.46 -59.89
C ALA A 268 34.88 65.99 -59.91
N LEU A 269 35.80 65.53 -59.09
CA LEU A 269 37.21 65.85 -59.12
C LEU A 269 37.90 65.47 -60.44
N LEU A 270 37.64 64.20 -60.85
CA LEU A 270 38.15 63.73 -62.14
C LEU A 270 37.64 64.59 -63.35
N PHE A 271 36.37 64.96 -63.35
CA PHE A 271 35.80 65.83 -64.36
C PHE A 271 36.45 67.23 -64.38
N LYS A 272 36.72 67.79 -63.20
CA LYS A 272 37.42 69.03 -63.03
C LYS A 272 38.86 68.95 -63.52
N HIS A 273 39.58 67.85 -63.22
CA HIS A 273 40.93 67.66 -63.70
C HIS A 273 41.03 67.46 -65.20
N ILE A 274 40.10 66.72 -65.82
CA ILE A 274 40.01 66.52 -67.26
C ILE A 274 39.74 67.88 -67.99
N ARG A 275 38.92 68.74 -67.39
CA ARG A 275 38.66 70.07 -67.94
C ARG A 275 39.90 70.98 -67.89
N GLN A 276 40.71 70.87 -66.85
CA GLN A 276 41.94 71.68 -66.70
C GLN A 276 43.07 71.25 -67.67
N VAL A 277 43.08 70.00 -68.10
CA VAL A 277 44.05 69.42 -69.03
C VAL A 277 43.69 69.72 -70.48
N LYS A 278 42.41 70.13 -70.79
CA LYS A 278 41.94 70.42 -72.12
C LYS A 278 41.88 71.92 -72.43
N SER A 279 42.21 72.81 -71.48
CA SER A 279 42.39 74.25 -71.65
C SER A 279 43.89 74.60 -71.74
#